data_eb9ef989c618f3a50f203d745593df01
#
_entry.id   eb9ef989c618f3a50f203d745593df01
#
_cell.length_a   1.000
_cell.length_b   1.000
_cell.length_c   1.000
_cell.angle_alpha   90.00
_cell.angle_beta   90.00
_cell.angle_gamma   90.00
#
_symmetry.space_group_name_H-M   'P 1'
#
loop_
_entity.id
_entity.type
_entity.pdbx_description
1 polymer ?
#
loop_
_entity_poly.entity_id
_entity_poly.type
_entity_poly.pdbx_seq_one_letter_code
_entity_poly.pdbx_strand_id
1 'polypeptide(L)'
;RPASLVTWMPSGAFFAMIDGVIEKGSEPGKSPSFAEATQALYGISYTLKFTLKKRKTNAVDYPVMALEGLWGVTDGKFDITVKDNWNYTLMILQPDVITPEIFAEGLEQVRKKKGDSPMLAKLRLEHFTEGLCVQMMHIGPYATEPATLKTMLDFAAEQGYRDGVGPNGM
;
A
#
# COMPACT_ATOMS: atom_id res chain seq x y z
N ARG A 1 -8.64 -16.63 -11.92
CA ARG A 1 -9.67 -17.11 -10.97
C ARG A 1 -10.87 -16.19 -11.07
N PRO A 2 -12.11 -16.65 -10.81
CA PRO A 2 -13.28 -15.79 -10.78
C PRO A 2 -13.19 -14.76 -9.65
N ALA A 3 -13.97 -13.68 -9.74
CA ALA A 3 -14.15 -12.75 -8.65
C ALA A 3 -14.77 -13.45 -7.43
N SER A 4 -14.40 -13.06 -6.24
CA SER A 4 -14.91 -13.62 -4.99
C SER A 4 -15.00 -12.57 -3.90
N LEU A 5 -16.01 -12.70 -3.04
CA LEU A 5 -16.10 -11.94 -1.80
C LEU A 5 -15.15 -12.57 -0.77
N VAL A 6 -14.34 -11.77 -0.16
CA VAL A 6 -13.41 -12.18 0.90
C VAL A 6 -13.41 -11.12 2.01
N THR A 7 -13.20 -11.56 3.24
CA THR A 7 -12.83 -10.66 4.33
C THR A 7 -11.33 -10.73 4.47
N TRP A 8 -10.65 -9.70 4.00
CA TRP A 8 -9.20 -9.66 4.01
C TRP A 8 -8.72 -9.16 5.37
N MET A 9 -7.83 -9.93 6.00
CA MET A 9 -7.27 -9.61 7.33
C MET A 9 -8.34 -9.16 8.34
N PRO A 10 -9.27 -10.04 8.78
CA PRO A 10 -10.39 -9.65 9.63
C PRO A 10 -9.96 -9.04 10.97
N SER A 11 -8.78 -9.38 11.48
CA SER A 11 -8.16 -8.77 12.66
C SER A 11 -7.30 -7.54 12.37
N GLY A 12 -7.13 -7.20 11.07
CA GLY A 12 -6.18 -6.19 10.63
C GLY A 12 -4.72 -6.62 10.76
N ALA A 13 -3.82 -5.77 10.31
CA ALA A 13 -2.38 -5.94 10.45
C ALA A 13 -1.67 -4.59 10.45
N PHE A 14 -0.41 -4.57 10.90
CA PHE A 14 0.43 -3.38 10.81
C PHE A 14 1.07 -3.25 9.43
N PHE A 15 1.02 -2.06 8.88
CA PHE A 15 1.67 -1.70 7.63
C PHE A 15 2.58 -0.48 7.81
N ALA A 16 3.72 -0.52 7.15
CA ALA A 16 4.44 0.71 6.85
C ALA A 16 3.72 1.39 5.70
N MET A 17 3.27 2.63 5.87
CA MET A 17 2.43 3.36 4.91
C MET A 17 3.02 4.71 4.55
N ILE A 18 2.68 5.17 3.34
CA ILE A 18 2.98 6.53 2.85
C ILE A 18 1.92 6.98 1.86
N ASP A 19 1.42 8.20 2.02
CA ASP A 19 0.46 8.81 1.12
C ASP A 19 1.13 9.71 0.09
N GLY A 20 0.54 9.78 -1.09
CA GLY A 20 0.97 10.65 -2.15
C GLY A 20 -0.08 10.88 -3.22
N VAL A 21 0.29 11.69 -4.20
CA VAL A 21 -0.55 12.06 -5.35
C VAL A 21 0.28 11.88 -6.60
N ILE A 22 -0.33 11.38 -7.66
CA ILE A 22 0.31 11.35 -8.98
C ILE A 22 0.31 12.76 -9.55
N GLU A 23 1.44 13.21 -10.04
CA GLU A 23 1.58 14.53 -10.63
C GLU A 23 0.71 14.67 -11.87
N LYS A 24 0.05 15.82 -12.01
CA LYS A 24 -0.81 16.11 -13.15
C LYS A 24 -0.10 15.84 -14.48
N GLY A 25 -0.75 15.10 -15.34
CA GLY A 25 -0.20 14.69 -16.64
C GLY A 25 0.82 13.54 -16.56
N SER A 26 0.99 12.92 -15.40
CA SER A 26 1.85 11.75 -15.22
C SER A 26 1.03 10.46 -15.05
N GLU A 27 1.73 9.36 -15.01
CA GLU A 27 1.20 8.03 -14.69
C GLU A 27 1.98 7.44 -13.52
N PRO A 28 1.42 6.51 -12.72
CA PRO A 28 2.14 5.93 -11.59
C PRO A 28 3.56 5.44 -11.92
N GLY A 29 3.73 4.75 -13.04
CA GLY A 29 5.05 4.24 -13.47
C GLY A 29 6.04 5.31 -13.94
N LYS A 30 5.61 6.57 -14.10
CA LYS A 30 6.45 7.70 -14.54
C LYS A 30 6.51 8.83 -13.50
N SER A 31 5.75 8.71 -12.42
CA SER A 31 5.65 9.70 -11.34
C SER A 31 6.89 9.66 -10.45
N PRO A 32 7.67 10.76 -10.36
CA PRO A 32 8.80 10.83 -9.45
C PRO A 32 8.41 10.66 -7.98
N SER A 33 7.31 11.27 -7.54
CA SER A 33 6.84 11.16 -6.16
C SER A 33 6.45 9.72 -5.80
N PHE A 34 5.84 8.98 -6.73
CA PHE A 34 5.53 7.57 -6.54
C PHE A 34 6.81 6.72 -6.42
N ALA A 35 7.81 6.99 -7.24
CA ALA A 35 9.08 6.30 -7.17
C ALA A 35 9.82 6.57 -5.85
N GLU A 36 9.84 7.84 -5.39
CA GLU A 36 10.43 8.23 -4.12
C GLU A 36 9.71 7.60 -2.91
N ALA A 37 8.37 7.58 -2.93
CA ALA A 37 7.55 6.95 -1.91
C ALA A 37 7.83 5.44 -1.83
N THR A 38 7.88 4.77 -2.97
CA THR A 38 8.24 3.35 -3.08
C THR A 38 9.62 3.07 -2.52
N GLN A 39 10.61 3.90 -2.87
CA GLN A 39 11.97 3.77 -2.37
C GLN A 39 12.06 3.98 -0.85
N ALA A 40 11.29 4.93 -0.31
CA ALA A 40 11.23 5.17 1.13
C ALA A 40 10.64 3.98 1.89
N LEU A 41 9.51 3.42 1.40
CA LEU A 41 8.88 2.23 1.99
C LEU A 41 9.78 1.00 2.00
N TYR A 42 10.41 0.68 0.87
CA TYR A 42 11.38 -0.42 0.86
C TYR A 42 12.59 -0.12 1.72
N GLY A 43 13.04 1.13 1.76
CA GLY A 43 14.15 1.57 2.61
C GLY A 43 13.94 1.30 4.09
N ILE A 44 12.77 1.67 4.62
CA ILE A 44 12.42 1.37 6.02
C ILE A 44 12.20 -0.13 6.24
N SER A 45 11.47 -0.81 5.36
CA SER A 45 11.14 -2.24 5.52
C SER A 45 12.39 -3.13 5.53
N TYR A 46 13.34 -2.87 4.64
CA TYR A 46 14.64 -3.58 4.68
C TYR A 46 15.50 -3.20 5.88
N THR A 47 15.47 -1.95 6.33
CA THR A 47 16.20 -1.53 7.54
C THR A 47 15.68 -2.28 8.76
N LEU A 48 14.37 -2.35 8.94
CA LEU A 48 13.71 -3.09 10.02
C LEU A 48 14.08 -4.59 9.96
N LYS A 49 13.93 -5.20 8.79
CA LYS A 49 14.31 -6.61 8.57
C LYS A 49 15.74 -6.88 9.03
N PHE A 50 16.71 -6.11 8.52
CA PHE A 50 18.11 -6.37 8.83
C PHE A 50 18.48 -5.99 10.26
N THR A 51 17.81 -5.03 10.88
CA THR A 51 17.97 -4.71 12.30
C THR A 51 17.55 -5.88 13.17
N LEU A 52 16.39 -6.48 12.91
CA LEU A 52 15.92 -7.64 13.67
C LEU A 52 16.76 -8.88 13.39
N LYS A 53 17.11 -9.14 12.14
CA LYS A 53 17.93 -10.29 11.76
C LYS A 53 19.30 -10.31 12.43
N LYS A 54 19.90 -9.13 12.68
CA LYS A 54 21.24 -8.99 13.25
C LYS A 54 21.26 -8.87 14.78
N ARG A 55 20.12 -8.97 15.45
CA ARG A 55 20.06 -8.95 16.91
C ARG A 55 20.85 -10.14 17.49
N LYS A 56 21.56 -9.90 18.57
CA LYS A 56 22.31 -10.98 19.28
C LYS A 56 21.38 -11.94 20.00
N THR A 57 20.23 -11.43 20.45
CA THR A 57 19.18 -12.18 21.14
C THR A 57 17.84 -11.92 20.45
N ASN A 58 16.99 -12.94 20.36
CA ASN A 58 15.68 -12.87 19.73
C ASN A 58 15.75 -12.33 18.27
N ALA A 59 16.75 -12.81 17.52
CA ALA A 59 16.87 -12.48 16.10
C ALA A 59 15.68 -13.05 15.33
N VAL A 60 15.09 -12.23 14.46
CA VAL A 60 13.97 -12.63 13.59
C VAL A 60 14.36 -12.34 12.16
N ASP A 61 14.26 -13.35 11.30
CA ASP A 61 14.37 -13.18 9.85
C ASP A 61 13.00 -13.40 9.20
N TYR A 62 12.58 -12.49 8.33
CA TYR A 62 11.32 -12.53 7.63
C TYR A 62 11.46 -11.94 6.22
N PRO A 63 10.69 -12.37 5.23
CA PRO A 63 10.67 -11.72 3.92
C PRO A 63 10.06 -10.33 4.02
N VAL A 64 10.63 -9.34 3.33
CA VAL A 64 9.92 -8.09 3.07
C VAL A 64 8.77 -8.40 2.14
N MET A 65 7.55 -8.03 2.55
CA MET A 65 6.34 -8.34 1.81
C MET A 65 6.22 -7.49 0.54
N ALA A 66 5.32 -7.86 -0.35
CA ALA A 66 5.06 -7.13 -1.57
C ALA A 66 4.55 -5.71 -1.27
N LEU A 67 4.82 -4.80 -2.20
CA LEU A 67 4.20 -3.48 -2.20
C LEU A 67 2.73 -3.61 -2.56
N GLU A 68 1.88 -3.00 -1.76
CA GLU A 68 0.45 -2.85 -1.97
C GLU A 68 0.10 -1.37 -2.12
N GLY A 69 -1.03 -1.06 -2.72
CA GLY A 69 -1.47 0.32 -2.91
C GLY A 69 -2.98 0.44 -2.89
N LEU A 70 -3.46 1.35 -2.06
CA LEU A 70 -4.83 1.84 -2.12
C LEU A 70 -4.85 3.04 -3.07
N TRP A 71 -5.78 3.02 -4.01
CA TRP A 71 -5.90 4.04 -5.04
C TRP A 71 -7.22 4.77 -4.92
N GLY A 72 -7.18 6.07 -5.06
CA GLY A 72 -8.34 6.93 -5.03
C GLY A 72 -8.15 8.17 -5.90
N VAL A 73 -9.13 9.05 -5.85
CA VAL A 73 -9.09 10.36 -6.49
C VAL A 73 -9.43 11.45 -5.48
N THR A 74 -8.87 12.63 -5.68
CA THR A 74 -9.15 13.77 -4.79
C THR A 74 -10.58 14.27 -4.97
N ASP A 75 -11.06 14.24 -6.21
CA ASP A 75 -12.40 14.74 -6.58
C ASP A 75 -13.08 13.80 -7.58
N GLY A 76 -14.37 13.57 -7.39
CA GLY A 76 -15.21 12.81 -8.32
C GLY A 76 -15.18 11.29 -8.09
N LYS A 77 -15.47 10.53 -9.14
CA LYS A 77 -15.44 9.07 -9.13
C LYS A 77 -14.10 8.57 -9.64
N PHE A 78 -13.60 7.51 -9.01
CA PHE A 78 -12.42 6.81 -9.50
C PHE A 78 -12.66 6.25 -10.90
N ASP A 79 -11.82 6.66 -11.84
CA ASP A 79 -11.80 6.16 -13.22
C ASP A 79 -10.38 5.69 -13.54
N ILE A 80 -10.22 4.40 -13.76
CA ILE A 80 -8.93 3.78 -14.07
C ILE A 80 -8.32 4.28 -15.39
N THR A 81 -9.10 4.93 -16.23
CA THR A 81 -8.64 5.49 -17.52
C THR A 81 -8.12 6.92 -17.39
N VAL A 82 -8.47 7.62 -16.29
CA VAL A 82 -8.07 9.00 -16.00
C VAL A 82 -7.10 8.99 -14.82
N LYS A 83 -5.81 9.13 -15.09
CA LYS A 83 -4.74 8.86 -14.11
C LYS A 83 -4.10 10.11 -13.50
N ASP A 84 -4.46 11.30 -13.95
CA ASP A 84 -3.80 12.54 -13.59
C ASP A 84 -4.35 13.23 -12.32
N ASN A 85 -5.31 12.60 -11.65
CA ASN A 85 -5.87 13.05 -10.37
C ASN A 85 -5.83 11.97 -9.28
N TRP A 86 -5.04 10.92 -9.50
CA TRP A 86 -4.96 9.81 -8.56
C TRP A 86 -4.17 10.18 -7.32
N ASN A 87 -4.73 9.82 -6.17
CA ASN A 87 -3.99 9.70 -4.93
C ASN A 87 -3.73 8.23 -4.61
N TYR A 88 -2.74 8.00 -3.77
CA TYR A 88 -2.38 6.66 -3.34
C TYR A 88 -2.00 6.64 -1.87
N THR A 89 -2.25 5.51 -1.22
CA THR A 89 -1.56 5.07 -0.01
C THR A 89 -0.78 3.82 -0.38
N LEU A 90 0.54 3.93 -0.48
CA LEU A 90 1.41 2.77 -0.65
C LEU A 90 1.68 2.15 0.71
N MET A 91 1.73 0.81 0.75
CA MET A 91 1.91 0.10 2.00
C MET A 91 2.67 -1.22 1.83
N ILE A 92 3.41 -1.61 2.87
CA ILE A 92 4.08 -2.90 2.98
C ILE A 92 3.74 -3.50 4.34
N LEU A 93 3.16 -4.69 4.33
CA LEU A 93 2.83 -5.43 5.53
C LEU A 93 4.07 -5.65 6.39
N GLN A 94 3.93 -5.38 7.69
CA GLN A 94 4.98 -5.61 8.68
C GLN A 94 4.57 -6.77 9.61
N PRO A 95 5.51 -7.61 10.03
CA PRO A 95 5.21 -8.65 11.01
C PRO A 95 4.94 -8.05 12.40
N ASP A 96 4.14 -8.76 13.21
CA ASP A 96 3.71 -8.31 14.55
C ASP A 96 4.85 -7.94 15.50
N VAL A 97 6.05 -8.43 15.25
CA VAL A 97 7.26 -8.08 16.00
C VAL A 97 7.70 -6.61 15.79
N ILE A 98 7.21 -5.95 14.74
CA ILE A 98 7.49 -4.54 14.47
C ILE A 98 6.53 -3.68 15.30
N THR A 99 7.01 -3.23 16.45
CA THR A 99 6.29 -2.28 17.30
C THR A 99 6.52 -0.84 16.82
N PRO A 100 5.70 0.13 17.29
CA PRO A 100 5.93 1.55 17.00
C PRO A 100 7.34 2.04 17.38
N GLU A 101 7.89 1.54 18.49
CA GLU A 101 9.23 1.90 18.95
C GLU A 101 10.31 1.38 17.99
N ILE A 102 10.20 0.11 17.56
CA ILE A 102 11.13 -0.49 16.59
C ILE A 102 11.04 0.23 15.25
N PHE A 103 9.83 0.63 14.84
CA PHE A 103 9.62 1.39 13.61
C PHE A 103 10.30 2.78 13.70
N ALA A 104 10.12 3.48 14.81
CA ALA A 104 10.75 4.78 15.05
C ALA A 104 12.29 4.68 15.04
N GLU A 105 12.87 3.66 15.71
CA GLU A 105 14.29 3.38 15.65
C GLU A 105 14.78 3.11 14.22
N GLY A 106 13.98 2.39 13.43
CA GLY A 106 14.27 2.13 12.01
C GLY A 106 14.30 3.41 11.18
N LEU A 107 13.34 4.32 11.39
CA LEU A 107 13.31 5.63 10.72
C LEU A 107 14.58 6.44 11.04
N GLU A 108 15.00 6.49 12.31
CA GLU A 108 16.22 7.17 12.71
C GLU A 108 17.48 6.56 12.06
N GLN A 109 17.51 5.24 11.91
CA GLN A 109 18.62 4.58 11.21
C GLN A 109 18.64 4.94 9.72
N VAL A 110 17.48 5.00 9.06
CA VAL A 110 17.39 5.43 7.65
C VAL A 110 17.84 6.88 7.51
N ARG A 111 17.35 7.77 8.39
CA ARG A 111 17.72 9.19 8.42
C ARG A 111 19.22 9.39 8.58
N LYS A 112 19.85 8.67 9.49
CA LYS A 112 21.31 8.73 9.70
C LYS A 112 22.11 8.25 8.49
N LYS A 113 21.62 7.29 7.74
CA LYS A 113 22.31 6.72 6.57
C LYS A 113 22.13 7.50 5.28
N LYS A 114 20.92 8.02 5.04
CA LYS A 114 20.54 8.62 3.76
C LYS A 114 20.28 10.12 3.84
N GLY A 115 20.34 10.71 5.05
CA GLY A 115 19.88 12.06 5.29
C GLY A 115 18.38 12.12 5.52
N ASP A 116 17.91 13.30 5.92
CA ASP A 116 16.48 13.57 6.06
C ASP A 116 15.85 13.84 4.69
N SER A 117 14.61 13.41 4.51
CA SER A 117 13.85 13.70 3.29
C SER A 117 12.37 13.89 3.62
N PRO A 118 11.64 14.68 2.81
CA PRO A 118 10.19 14.85 2.99
C PRO A 118 9.42 13.52 2.97
N MET A 119 9.91 12.53 2.23
CA MET A 119 9.27 11.20 2.18
C MET A 119 9.43 10.42 3.48
N LEU A 120 10.56 10.55 4.18
CA LEU A 120 10.75 9.90 5.50
C LEU A 120 9.79 10.47 6.54
N ALA A 121 9.47 11.77 6.48
CA ALA A 121 8.54 12.40 7.39
C ALA A 121 7.08 11.94 7.19
N LYS A 122 6.74 11.43 6.01
CA LYS A 122 5.41 10.92 5.68
C LYS A 122 5.22 9.44 6.03
N LEU A 123 6.33 8.71 6.28
CA LEU A 123 6.24 7.29 6.64
C LEU A 123 5.61 7.11 8.02
N ARG A 124 4.66 6.18 8.10
CA ARG A 124 4.00 5.80 9.35
C ARG A 124 3.82 4.30 9.47
N LEU A 125 3.73 3.82 10.69
CA LEU A 125 3.26 2.48 10.99
C LEU A 125 1.80 2.58 11.41
N GLU A 126 0.92 1.91 10.71
CA GLU A 126 -0.52 1.99 10.95
C GLU A 126 -1.15 0.61 10.94
N HIS A 127 -2.10 0.40 11.85
CA HIS A 127 -2.92 -0.81 11.85
C HIS A 127 -4.08 -0.61 10.87
N PHE A 128 -4.15 -1.46 9.86
CA PHE A 128 -5.14 -1.38 8.80
C PHE A 128 -5.96 -2.66 8.72
N THR A 129 -7.26 -2.50 8.50
CA THR A 129 -8.21 -3.59 8.27
C THR A 129 -9.03 -3.25 7.04
N GLU A 130 -8.91 -4.03 5.98
CA GLU A 130 -9.64 -3.77 4.73
C GLU A 130 -11.13 -4.15 4.86
N GLY A 131 -11.42 -5.19 5.63
CA GLY A 131 -12.78 -5.66 5.82
C GLY A 131 -13.28 -6.55 4.67
N LEU A 132 -14.58 -6.45 4.35
CA LEU A 132 -15.17 -7.21 3.25
C LEU A 132 -14.84 -6.54 1.91
N CYS A 133 -14.20 -7.29 1.04
CA CYS A 133 -13.80 -6.81 -0.28
C CYS A 133 -14.08 -7.84 -1.38
N VAL A 134 -14.08 -7.39 -2.62
CA VAL A 134 -14.07 -8.26 -3.80
C VAL A 134 -12.63 -8.42 -4.26
N GLN A 135 -12.22 -9.65 -4.45
CA GLN A 135 -10.89 -9.98 -4.92
C GLN A 135 -10.93 -10.76 -6.23
N MET A 136 -10.06 -10.39 -7.16
CA MET A 136 -9.82 -11.13 -8.39
C MET A 136 -8.35 -10.98 -8.80
N MET A 137 -7.76 -12.07 -9.30
CA MET A 137 -6.41 -11.99 -9.85
C MET A 137 -6.44 -11.47 -11.29
N HIS A 138 -5.76 -10.36 -11.53
CA HIS A 138 -5.47 -9.91 -12.88
C HIS A 138 -4.28 -10.69 -13.46
N ILE A 139 -4.43 -11.20 -14.69
CA ILE A 139 -3.37 -11.90 -15.43
C ILE A 139 -3.19 -11.17 -16.75
N GLY A 140 -2.09 -10.46 -16.88
CA GLY A 140 -1.76 -9.68 -18.08
C GLY A 140 -1.09 -8.35 -17.77
N PRO A 141 -0.83 -7.53 -18.79
CA PRO A 141 -0.29 -6.20 -18.61
C PRO A 141 -1.33 -5.25 -17.97
N TYR A 142 -0.88 -4.28 -17.20
CA TYR A 142 -1.75 -3.26 -16.56
C TYR A 142 -2.73 -2.57 -17.54
N ALA A 143 -2.36 -2.47 -18.81
CA ALA A 143 -3.25 -1.90 -19.82
C ALA A 143 -4.59 -2.67 -19.99
N THR A 144 -4.65 -3.94 -19.61
CA THR A 144 -5.85 -4.78 -19.67
C THR A 144 -6.59 -4.89 -18.34
N GLU A 145 -6.09 -4.27 -17.28
CA GLU A 145 -6.68 -4.27 -15.93
C GLU A 145 -8.11 -3.70 -15.88
N PRO A 146 -8.51 -2.69 -16.69
CA PRO A 146 -9.89 -2.18 -16.68
C PRO A 146 -10.97 -3.24 -16.90
N ALA A 147 -10.70 -4.26 -17.73
CA ALA A 147 -11.63 -5.36 -17.94
C ALA A 147 -11.80 -6.25 -16.68
N THR A 148 -10.71 -6.46 -15.93
CA THR A 148 -10.74 -7.20 -14.67
C THR A 148 -11.51 -6.41 -13.60
N LEU A 149 -11.25 -5.11 -13.49
CA LEU A 149 -11.98 -4.23 -12.57
C LEU A 149 -13.48 -4.24 -12.87
N LYS A 150 -13.85 -4.12 -14.15
CA LYS A 150 -15.28 -4.21 -14.54
C LYS A 150 -15.92 -5.51 -14.07
N THR A 151 -15.24 -6.65 -14.23
CA THR A 151 -15.73 -7.95 -13.75
C THR A 151 -15.92 -7.97 -12.24
N MET A 152 -15.03 -7.35 -11.47
CA MET A 152 -15.17 -7.23 -10.02
C MET A 152 -16.36 -6.37 -9.61
N LEU A 153 -16.57 -5.24 -10.29
CA LEU A 153 -17.68 -4.33 -10.04
C LEU A 153 -19.03 -4.96 -10.40
N ASP A 154 -19.13 -5.63 -11.55
CA ASP A 154 -20.32 -6.37 -11.96
C ASP A 154 -20.68 -7.45 -10.93
N PHE A 155 -19.67 -8.22 -10.48
CA PHE A 155 -19.86 -9.23 -9.44
C PHE A 155 -20.33 -8.61 -8.11
N ALA A 156 -19.74 -7.51 -7.68
CA ALA A 156 -20.16 -6.82 -6.46
C ALA A 156 -21.62 -6.38 -6.54
N ALA A 157 -22.03 -5.80 -7.68
CA ALA A 157 -23.39 -5.36 -7.93
C ALA A 157 -24.40 -6.54 -7.92
N GLU A 158 -24.06 -7.68 -8.55
CA GLU A 158 -24.86 -8.90 -8.52
C GLU A 158 -25.06 -9.43 -7.10
N GLN A 159 -24.08 -9.24 -6.20
CA GLN A 159 -24.19 -9.62 -4.79
C GLN A 159 -24.88 -8.55 -3.93
N GLY A 160 -25.41 -7.48 -4.53
CA GLY A 160 -26.12 -6.39 -3.84
C GLY A 160 -25.22 -5.36 -3.16
N TYR A 161 -23.91 -5.40 -3.41
CA TYR A 161 -22.97 -4.38 -2.93
C TYR A 161 -22.87 -3.23 -3.92
N ARG A 162 -22.66 -2.05 -3.40
CA ARG A 162 -22.36 -0.86 -4.22
C ARG A 162 -20.86 -0.59 -4.18
N ASP A 163 -20.37 0.11 -5.19
CA ASP A 163 -19.02 0.70 -5.18
C ASP A 163 -18.75 1.33 -3.82
N GLY A 164 -17.97 0.63 -3.06
CA GLY A 164 -17.62 1.10 -1.74
C GLY A 164 -16.49 2.05 -1.88
N VAL A 165 -16.79 3.17 -1.66
CA VAL A 165 -16.05 4.21 -1.04
C VAL A 165 -15.06 3.59 -0.06
N GLY A 166 -13.80 3.94 -0.20
CA GLY A 166 -12.73 3.50 0.69
C GLY A 166 -13.03 3.78 2.17
N PRO A 167 -12.15 3.40 3.09
CA PRO A 167 -12.40 3.32 4.54
C PRO A 167 -12.90 4.61 5.21
N ASN A 168 -12.94 5.71 4.48
CA ASN A 168 -13.43 7.00 4.99
C ASN A 168 -14.71 7.50 4.30
N GLY A 169 -15.47 6.62 3.64
CA GLY A 169 -16.71 7.04 2.97
C GLY A 169 -16.44 7.95 1.75
N MET A 170 -15.25 7.85 1.18
CA MET A 170 -14.82 8.61 -0.01
C MET A 170 -14.68 7.70 -1.21
#